data_0ba7070d91a49daddc8e80783485ebf6
#
_entry.id   0ba7070d91a49daddc8e80783485ebf6
#
_cell.length_a   1.000
_cell.length_b   1.000
_cell.length_c   1.000
_cell.angle_alpha   90.00
_cell.angle_beta   90.00
_cell.angle_gamma   90.00
#
_symmetry.space_group_name_H-M   'P 1'
#
loop_
_entity.id
_entity.type
_entity.pdbx_description
1 polymer ?
#
loop_
_entity_poly.entity_id
_entity_poly.type
_entity_poly.pdbx_seq_one_letter_code
_entity_poly.pdbx_strand_id
1 'polypeptide(L)'
;MDLNTLLNQYKSLLPWNLARIKCFVQLILGMVIASNVQQHKCALGFATPAKQDSTCRRIRNFLSKFSFDSADIARALVEICKLKDPLHLAIDRTNWKFGCIDINLLVLAVVVSKQFSIPLFWKALPKKGNSNAAERIDILQLFIKTFGVERIGSLMADREFIGKVWVDFLVRKKIPFFIRVKENRLVEWGRIHRHLGVFFRHLKVGKKRHTQHRLDGHLLYFAGTRSKDGELVIVVSNQDLGLKILEIYKKRWTIELMFAHCKTNGFNLEDTHLKDLKRIESLFAVVVSALALTFLVGQREETTSPTPYKKSLQVPAFSTFRRGFD
;
A
#
# COMPACT_ATOMS: atom_id res chain seq x y z
N MET A 1 18.57 3.34 14.93
CA MET A 1 18.91 4.58 14.13
C MET A 1 18.61 5.76 15.04
N ASP A 2 19.57 6.62 15.31
CA ASP A 2 19.38 7.80 16.20
C ASP A 2 18.67 8.96 15.49
N LEU A 3 18.19 9.92 16.31
CA LEU A 3 17.45 11.10 15.85
C LEU A 3 18.25 11.93 14.84
N ASN A 4 19.55 12.12 15.05
CA ASN A 4 20.38 13.01 14.23
C ASN A 4 20.62 12.37 12.83
N THR A 5 20.84 11.07 12.78
CA THR A 5 21.00 10.31 11.53
C THR A 5 19.72 10.43 10.70
N LEU A 6 18.55 10.20 11.30
CA LEU A 6 17.27 10.30 10.61
C LEU A 6 16.97 11.73 10.16
N LEU A 7 17.26 12.72 11.02
CA LEU A 7 17.12 14.15 10.70
C LEU A 7 17.96 14.55 9.48
N ASN A 8 19.23 14.14 9.44
CA ASN A 8 20.12 14.45 8.33
C ASN A 8 19.66 13.78 7.02
N GLN A 9 19.19 12.54 7.08
CA GLN A 9 18.60 11.86 5.94
C GLN A 9 17.41 12.64 5.36
N TYR A 10 16.41 12.98 6.19
CA TYR A 10 15.24 13.73 5.69
C TYR A 10 15.59 15.16 5.27
N LYS A 11 16.59 15.78 5.89
CA LYS A 11 17.07 17.12 5.50
C LYS A 11 17.67 17.14 4.09
N SER A 12 18.33 16.09 3.67
CA SER A 12 18.89 15.99 2.31
C SER A 12 17.84 15.65 1.25
N LEU A 13 16.69 15.08 1.64
CA LEU A 13 15.69 14.57 0.72
C LEU A 13 14.42 15.44 0.59
N LEU A 14 14.10 16.23 1.62
CA LEU A 14 12.88 17.02 1.65
C LEU A 14 13.18 18.52 1.48
N PRO A 15 12.51 19.21 0.55
CA PRO A 15 12.69 20.65 0.30
C PRO A 15 11.97 21.53 1.36
N TRP A 16 11.93 21.06 2.61
CA TRP A 16 11.22 21.73 3.69
C TRP A 16 12.17 22.50 4.60
N ASN A 17 11.65 23.51 5.31
CA ASN A 17 12.46 24.18 6.31
C ASN A 17 12.77 23.25 7.50
N LEU A 18 13.90 23.53 8.16
CA LEU A 18 14.44 22.70 9.23
C LEU A 18 13.45 22.46 10.39
N ALA A 19 12.62 23.45 10.73
CA ALA A 19 11.66 23.32 11.82
C ALA A 19 10.56 22.29 11.49
N ARG A 20 10.12 22.25 10.23
CA ARG A 20 9.15 21.26 9.73
C ARG A 20 9.76 19.86 9.69
N ILE A 21 10.99 19.73 9.18
CA ILE A 21 11.71 18.45 9.16
C ILE A 21 11.92 17.93 10.58
N LYS A 22 12.37 18.78 11.52
CA LYS A 22 12.52 18.40 12.93
C LYS A 22 11.20 17.91 13.54
N CYS A 23 10.08 18.60 13.25
CA CYS A 23 8.77 18.18 13.74
C CYS A 23 8.33 16.85 13.15
N PHE A 24 8.52 16.67 11.83
CA PHE A 24 8.18 15.43 11.11
C PHE A 24 8.97 14.25 11.65
N VAL A 25 10.29 14.37 11.74
CA VAL A 25 11.17 13.29 12.22
C VAL A 25 10.89 12.92 13.67
N GLN A 26 10.69 13.92 14.55
CA GLN A 26 10.31 13.65 15.94
C GLN A 26 8.95 12.98 16.03
N LEU A 27 7.99 13.34 15.16
CA LEU A 27 6.67 12.70 15.14
C LEU A 27 6.76 11.26 14.64
N ILE A 28 7.61 10.96 13.66
CA ILE A 28 7.90 9.58 13.21
C ILE A 28 8.43 8.75 14.39
N LEU A 29 9.45 9.24 15.08
CA LEU A 29 10.04 8.52 16.23
C LEU A 29 9.04 8.38 17.38
N GLY A 30 8.32 9.46 17.70
CA GLY A 30 7.27 9.42 18.73
C GLY A 30 6.17 8.42 18.41
N MET A 31 5.81 8.26 17.14
CA MET A 31 4.84 7.27 16.69
C MET A 31 5.37 5.83 16.80
N VAL A 32 6.64 5.59 16.45
CA VAL A 32 7.28 4.27 16.61
C VAL A 32 7.36 3.90 18.09
N ILE A 33 7.85 4.82 18.94
CA ILE A 33 7.97 4.59 20.40
C ILE A 33 6.61 4.31 21.03
N ALA A 34 5.58 5.10 20.65
CA ALA A 34 4.23 4.94 21.19
C ALA A 34 3.46 3.75 20.60
N SER A 35 3.92 3.19 19.46
CA SER A 35 3.16 2.22 18.64
C SER A 35 1.72 2.69 18.41
N ASN A 36 1.52 4.01 18.20
CA ASN A 36 0.18 4.61 18.14
C ASN A 36 0.20 5.96 17.42
N VAL A 37 -0.91 6.31 16.74
CA VAL A 37 -1.09 7.59 16.03
C VAL A 37 -1.63 8.72 16.90
N GLN A 38 -2.08 8.43 18.12
CA GLN A 38 -2.67 9.45 19.01
C GLN A 38 -1.63 10.51 19.39
N GLN A 39 -1.94 11.77 19.10
CA GLN A 39 -0.99 12.88 19.21
C GLN A 39 -0.39 13.03 20.61
N HIS A 40 -1.18 12.81 21.67
CA HIS A 40 -0.72 12.90 23.06
C HIS A 40 0.28 11.78 23.40
N LYS A 41 0.10 10.57 22.84
CA LYS A 41 1.05 9.45 23.01
C LYS A 41 2.33 9.70 22.21
N CYS A 42 2.21 10.14 20.96
CA CYS A 42 3.38 10.49 20.15
C CYS A 42 4.20 11.62 20.76
N ALA A 43 3.55 12.59 21.42
CA ALA A 43 4.22 13.73 22.06
C ALA A 43 5.19 13.31 23.18
N LEU A 44 4.95 12.18 23.83
CA LEU A 44 5.84 11.64 24.87
C LEU A 44 7.20 11.17 24.30
N GLY A 45 7.24 10.78 23.05
CA GLY A 45 8.47 10.35 22.36
C GLY A 45 9.30 11.51 21.76
N PHE A 46 8.87 12.77 21.96
CA PHE A 46 9.63 13.92 21.45
C PHE A 46 10.84 14.23 22.35
N ALA A 47 12.02 14.29 21.76
CA ALA A 47 13.24 14.77 22.44
C ALA A 47 13.22 16.30 22.56
N THR A 48 12.48 16.83 23.56
CA THR A 48 12.29 18.26 23.77
C THR A 48 12.07 18.58 25.26
N PRO A 49 12.61 19.71 25.78
CA PRO A 49 12.31 20.16 27.14
C PRO A 49 10.90 20.77 27.26
N ALA A 50 10.17 20.94 26.16
CA ALA A 50 8.83 21.55 26.18
C ALA A 50 7.82 20.63 26.87
N LYS A 51 6.83 21.24 27.54
CA LYS A 51 5.70 20.52 28.16
C LYS A 51 4.93 19.72 27.09
N GLN A 52 4.35 18.59 27.48
CA GLN A 52 3.58 17.71 26.61
C GLN A 52 2.48 18.43 25.83
N ASP A 53 1.73 19.34 26.50
CA ASP A 53 0.66 20.10 25.84
C ASP A 53 1.18 21.01 24.73
N SER A 54 2.34 21.64 24.94
CA SER A 54 3.00 22.47 23.93
C SER A 54 3.44 21.61 22.73
N THR A 55 3.93 20.42 22.99
CA THR A 55 4.30 19.44 21.97
C THR A 55 3.07 18.96 21.20
N CYS A 56 1.97 18.63 21.88
CA CYS A 56 0.69 18.29 21.25
C CYS A 56 0.16 19.44 20.38
N ARG A 57 0.26 20.68 20.82
CA ARG A 57 -0.10 21.86 20.01
C ARG A 57 0.76 21.97 18.77
N ARG A 58 2.07 21.73 18.89
CA ARG A 58 3.01 21.72 17.75
C ARG A 58 2.64 20.65 16.73
N ILE A 59 2.33 19.42 17.16
CA ILE A 59 1.88 18.33 16.29
C ILE A 59 0.57 18.70 15.58
N ARG A 60 -0.42 19.24 16.31
CA ARG A 60 -1.69 19.70 15.73
C ARG A 60 -1.48 20.76 14.65
N ASN A 61 -0.64 21.75 14.93
CA ASN A 61 -0.32 22.80 13.97
C ASN A 61 0.41 22.25 12.73
N PHE A 62 1.33 21.31 12.94
CA PHE A 62 2.03 20.64 11.83
C PHE A 62 1.03 19.93 10.92
N LEU A 63 0.17 19.06 11.46
CA LEU A 63 -0.80 18.28 10.67
C LEU A 63 -1.90 19.14 10.02
N SER A 64 -2.22 20.33 10.56
CA SER A 64 -3.33 21.17 10.08
C SER A 64 -2.92 22.32 9.19
N LYS A 65 -1.71 22.85 9.37
CA LYS A 65 -1.27 24.09 8.69
C LYS A 65 -0.15 23.86 7.69
N PHE A 66 0.48 22.69 7.73
CA PHE A 66 1.53 22.35 6.78
C PHE A 66 0.97 21.44 5.69
N SER A 67 1.01 21.94 4.45
CA SER A 67 0.74 21.15 3.25
C SER A 67 2.07 20.75 2.61
N PHE A 68 2.23 19.50 2.29
CA PHE A 68 3.40 18.98 1.58
C PHE A 68 2.98 18.28 0.28
N ASP A 69 3.90 18.21 -0.66
CA ASP A 69 3.70 17.41 -1.86
C ASP A 69 3.92 15.92 -1.51
N SER A 70 2.95 15.07 -1.83
CA SER A 70 3.09 13.63 -1.65
C SER A 70 4.26 13.03 -2.45
N ALA A 71 4.64 13.67 -3.57
CA ALA A 71 5.78 13.28 -4.37
C ALA A 71 7.12 13.44 -3.61
N ASP A 72 7.24 14.44 -2.71
CA ASP A 72 8.43 14.60 -1.87
C ASP A 72 8.61 13.41 -0.93
N ILE A 73 7.52 13.01 -0.27
CA ILE A 73 7.53 11.84 0.62
C ILE A 73 7.82 10.57 -0.18
N ALA A 74 7.19 10.40 -1.34
CA ALA A 74 7.41 9.22 -2.19
C ALA A 74 8.87 9.10 -2.63
N ARG A 75 9.49 10.21 -3.09
CA ARG A 75 10.92 10.25 -3.44
C ARG A 75 11.81 9.91 -2.25
N ALA A 76 11.55 10.51 -1.09
CA ALA A 76 12.29 10.23 0.12
C ALA A 76 12.19 8.76 0.54
N LEU A 77 11.01 8.15 0.47
CA LEU A 77 10.81 6.74 0.79
C LEU A 77 11.53 5.79 -0.17
N VAL A 78 11.47 6.08 -1.49
CA VAL A 78 12.19 5.30 -2.50
C VAL A 78 13.69 5.30 -2.22
N GLU A 79 14.25 6.46 -1.88
CA GLU A 79 15.69 6.62 -1.59
C GLU A 79 16.08 5.96 -0.25
N ILE A 80 15.34 6.25 0.82
CA ILE A 80 15.61 5.70 2.17
C ILE A 80 15.51 4.18 2.18
N CYS A 81 14.51 3.61 1.49
CA CYS A 81 14.30 2.17 1.41
C CYS A 81 15.11 1.51 0.29
N LYS A 82 15.89 2.30 -0.49
CA LYS A 82 16.72 1.82 -1.60
C LYS A 82 15.94 0.92 -2.56
N LEU A 83 14.73 1.36 -2.94
CA LEU A 83 13.87 0.58 -3.79
C LEU A 83 14.43 0.51 -5.22
N LYS A 84 14.53 -0.71 -5.75
CA LYS A 84 15.14 -0.97 -7.07
C LYS A 84 14.08 -1.21 -8.14
N ASP A 85 14.36 -0.74 -9.34
CA ASP A 85 13.52 -0.99 -10.51
C ASP A 85 13.64 -2.45 -11.00
N PRO A 86 12.60 -2.97 -11.64
CA PRO A 86 11.27 -2.36 -11.81
C PRO A 86 10.41 -2.44 -10.52
N LEU A 87 9.61 -1.41 -10.26
CA LEU A 87 8.74 -1.36 -9.09
C LEU A 87 7.44 -2.15 -9.34
N HIS A 88 7.12 -3.05 -8.44
CA HIS A 88 5.86 -3.79 -8.44
C HIS A 88 4.85 -3.11 -7.54
N LEU A 89 3.78 -2.59 -8.11
CA LEU A 89 2.78 -1.78 -7.41
C LEU A 89 1.57 -2.62 -7.02
N ALA A 90 0.98 -2.29 -5.88
CA ALA A 90 -0.34 -2.76 -5.47
C ALA A 90 -1.21 -1.54 -5.17
N ILE A 91 -2.47 -1.57 -5.65
CA ILE A 91 -3.47 -0.54 -5.34
C ILE A 91 -4.62 -1.19 -4.59
N ASP A 92 -4.99 -0.58 -3.46
CA ASP A 92 -6.12 -1.05 -2.65
C ASP A 92 -6.66 0.10 -1.77
N ARG A 93 -7.77 -0.13 -1.07
CA ARG A 93 -8.39 0.81 -0.16
C ARG A 93 -8.42 0.26 1.25
N THR A 94 -8.32 1.17 2.20
CA THR A 94 -8.67 0.88 3.57
C THR A 94 -9.69 1.88 4.07
N ASN A 95 -10.60 1.42 4.90
CA ASN A 95 -11.65 2.28 5.47
C ASN A 95 -11.86 1.97 6.94
N TRP A 96 -12.31 2.98 7.67
CA TRP A 96 -12.76 2.87 9.05
C TRP A 96 -13.80 3.96 9.36
N LYS A 97 -14.39 3.89 10.54
CA LYS A 97 -15.35 4.90 11.00
C LYS A 97 -14.83 5.63 12.22
N PHE A 98 -15.10 6.92 12.28
CA PHE A 98 -14.98 7.70 13.50
C PHE A 98 -16.30 8.44 13.76
N GLY A 99 -17.07 7.92 14.71
CA GLY A 99 -18.45 8.33 14.91
C GLY A 99 -19.30 8.06 13.63
N CYS A 100 -19.94 9.10 13.12
CA CYS A 100 -20.76 9.02 11.89
C CYS A 100 -19.94 9.22 10.59
N ILE A 101 -18.63 9.48 10.69
CA ILE A 101 -17.80 9.80 9.53
C ILE A 101 -17.12 8.54 9.04
N ASP A 102 -17.29 8.24 7.75
CA ASP A 102 -16.57 7.19 7.06
C ASP A 102 -15.26 7.78 6.49
N ILE A 103 -14.15 7.21 6.88
CA ILE A 103 -12.84 7.54 6.35
C ILE A 103 -12.46 6.44 5.37
N ASN A 104 -12.13 6.84 4.15
CA ASN A 104 -11.84 5.94 3.04
C ASN A 104 -10.55 6.40 2.38
N LEU A 105 -9.52 5.57 2.43
CA LEU A 105 -8.19 5.91 1.95
C LEU A 105 -7.79 4.97 0.80
N LEU A 106 -7.65 5.53 -0.40
CA LEU A 106 -7.09 4.85 -1.57
C LEU A 106 -5.57 4.93 -1.49
N VAL A 107 -4.88 3.81 -1.63
CA VAL A 107 -3.42 3.71 -1.47
C VAL A 107 -2.80 3.00 -2.65
N LEU A 108 -1.72 3.57 -3.18
CA LEU A 108 -0.81 2.95 -4.13
C LEU A 108 0.50 2.65 -3.41
N ALA A 109 0.81 1.37 -3.23
CA ALA A 109 1.98 0.88 -2.52
C ALA A 109 2.93 0.14 -3.45
N VAL A 110 4.24 0.15 -3.13
CA VAL A 110 5.24 -0.71 -3.77
C VAL A 110 5.47 -1.96 -2.93
N VAL A 111 5.51 -3.10 -3.59
CA VAL A 111 5.83 -4.39 -2.97
C VAL A 111 7.35 -4.47 -2.76
N VAL A 112 7.78 -4.52 -1.52
CA VAL A 112 9.22 -4.54 -1.15
C VAL A 112 9.71 -5.97 -0.93
N SER A 113 8.88 -6.80 -0.31
CA SER A 113 9.21 -8.21 -0.04
C SER A 113 7.95 -9.09 -0.15
N LYS A 114 8.08 -10.38 0.14
CA LYS A 114 6.94 -11.31 0.17
C LYS A 114 5.89 -10.99 1.25
N GLN A 115 6.24 -10.19 2.23
CA GLN A 115 5.40 -9.90 3.39
C GLN A 115 5.23 -8.41 3.68
N PHE A 116 5.82 -7.54 2.84
CA PHE A 116 5.84 -6.11 3.13
C PHE A 116 5.70 -5.25 1.87
N SER A 117 4.89 -4.21 1.97
CA SER A 117 4.78 -3.15 0.99
C SER A 117 4.81 -1.78 1.66
N ILE A 118 5.23 -0.75 0.92
CA ILE A 118 5.35 0.62 1.39
C ILE A 118 4.42 1.50 0.55
N PRO A 119 3.46 2.23 1.14
CA PRO A 119 2.68 3.24 0.44
C PRO A 119 3.59 4.31 -0.14
N LEU A 120 3.39 4.66 -1.41
CA LEU A 120 4.05 5.79 -2.04
C LEU A 120 3.09 6.96 -2.27
N PHE A 121 1.84 6.65 -2.64
CA PHE A 121 0.79 7.66 -2.84
C PHE A 121 -0.49 7.22 -2.17
N TRP A 122 -1.27 8.20 -1.70
CA TRP A 122 -2.58 7.97 -1.08
C TRP A 122 -3.49 9.16 -1.31
N LYS A 123 -4.80 8.90 -1.22
CA LYS A 123 -5.84 9.92 -1.34
C LYS A 123 -7.01 9.56 -0.44
N ALA A 124 -7.40 10.46 0.44
CA ALA A 124 -8.61 10.32 1.22
C ALA A 124 -9.82 10.64 0.36
N LEU A 125 -10.75 9.69 0.23
CA LEU A 125 -11.95 9.82 -0.59
C LEU A 125 -13.11 10.32 0.27
N PRO A 126 -13.80 11.42 -0.11
CA PRO A 126 -14.92 11.99 0.65
C PRO A 126 -16.23 11.22 0.40
N LYS A 127 -16.18 9.90 0.43
CA LYS A 127 -17.32 9.03 0.14
C LYS A 127 -17.18 7.65 0.76
N LYS A 128 -18.31 6.98 0.91
CA LYS A 128 -18.38 5.54 1.18
C LYS A 128 -18.18 4.72 -0.10
N GLY A 129 -17.79 3.46 0.08
CA GLY A 129 -17.73 2.47 -1.00
C GLY A 129 -16.51 2.61 -1.90
N ASN A 130 -16.61 2.06 -3.09
CA ASN A 130 -15.47 1.83 -3.97
C ASN A 130 -14.95 3.12 -4.63
N SER A 131 -13.64 3.12 -4.93
CA SER A 131 -13.03 4.12 -5.79
C SER A 131 -13.57 4.01 -7.22
N ASN A 132 -13.70 5.14 -7.91
CA ASN A 132 -14.02 5.17 -9.33
C ASN A 132 -12.75 5.15 -10.20
N ALA A 133 -12.92 5.05 -11.52
CA ALA A 133 -11.79 4.98 -12.45
C ALA A 133 -10.94 6.26 -12.45
N ALA A 134 -11.55 7.44 -12.31
CA ALA A 134 -10.83 8.71 -12.28
C ALA A 134 -9.90 8.79 -11.06
N GLU A 135 -10.40 8.44 -9.86
CA GLU A 135 -9.59 8.43 -8.63
C GLU A 135 -8.38 7.49 -8.71
N ARG A 136 -8.55 6.32 -9.37
CA ARG A 136 -7.47 5.35 -9.61
C ARG A 136 -6.46 5.86 -10.60
N ILE A 137 -6.93 6.51 -11.69
CA ILE A 137 -6.09 7.14 -12.70
C ILE A 137 -5.30 8.28 -12.07
N ASP A 138 -5.93 9.14 -11.28
CA ASP A 138 -5.29 10.28 -10.62
C ASP A 138 -4.09 9.82 -9.78
N ILE A 139 -4.30 8.82 -8.90
CA ILE A 139 -3.22 8.35 -8.01
C ILE A 139 -2.08 7.67 -8.79
N LEU A 140 -2.39 6.93 -9.87
CA LEU A 140 -1.37 6.32 -10.71
C LEU A 140 -0.65 7.37 -11.57
N GLN A 141 -1.33 8.42 -12.00
CA GLN A 141 -0.71 9.57 -12.69
C GLN A 141 0.27 10.33 -11.79
N LEU A 142 -0.01 10.46 -10.48
CA LEU A 142 0.97 11.00 -9.53
C LEU A 142 2.26 10.18 -9.52
N PHE A 143 2.14 8.84 -9.51
CA PHE A 143 3.31 7.96 -9.63
C PHE A 143 4.05 8.18 -10.95
N ILE A 144 3.33 8.17 -12.08
CA ILE A 144 3.92 8.32 -13.41
C ILE A 144 4.61 9.69 -13.56
N LYS A 145 4.00 10.75 -13.06
CA LYS A 145 4.58 12.10 -13.07
C LYS A 145 5.86 12.19 -12.22
N THR A 146 5.91 11.47 -11.12
CA THR A 146 7.03 11.53 -10.15
C THR A 146 8.21 10.66 -10.55
N PHE A 147 7.94 9.48 -11.11
CA PHE A 147 8.95 8.43 -11.32
C PHE A 147 9.09 7.95 -12.76
N GLY A 148 8.12 8.25 -13.64
CA GLY A 148 8.03 7.68 -14.98
C GLY A 148 7.23 6.38 -15.05
N VAL A 149 6.64 6.10 -16.21
CA VAL A 149 5.85 4.87 -16.44
C VAL A 149 6.74 3.63 -16.58
N GLU A 150 7.95 3.82 -17.06
CA GLU A 150 8.97 2.79 -17.31
C GLU A 150 9.44 2.10 -16.04
N ARG A 151 9.30 2.75 -14.87
CA ARG A 151 9.64 2.15 -13.58
C ARG A 151 8.58 1.16 -13.08
N ILE A 152 7.39 1.11 -13.71
CA ILE A 152 6.31 0.21 -13.30
C ILE A 152 6.55 -1.19 -13.89
N GLY A 153 6.97 -2.14 -13.06
CA GLY A 153 7.12 -3.53 -13.46
C GLY A 153 5.78 -4.29 -13.51
N SER A 154 4.86 -3.97 -12.61
CA SER A 154 3.49 -4.50 -12.59
C SER A 154 2.59 -3.70 -11.68
N LEU A 155 1.28 -3.76 -11.95
CA LEU A 155 0.24 -3.23 -11.07
C LEU A 155 -0.72 -4.34 -10.67
N MET A 156 -0.91 -4.56 -9.39
CA MET A 156 -1.82 -5.56 -8.84
C MET A 156 -2.98 -4.89 -8.13
N ALA A 157 -4.19 -5.45 -8.32
CA ALA A 157 -5.40 -4.91 -7.71
C ALA A 157 -6.46 -5.98 -7.46
N ASP A 158 -7.35 -5.75 -6.49
CA ASP A 158 -8.48 -6.64 -6.22
C ASP A 158 -9.64 -6.41 -7.20
N ARG A 159 -10.67 -7.25 -7.10
CA ARG A 159 -11.84 -7.32 -8.01
C ARG A 159 -12.68 -6.04 -8.06
N GLU A 160 -12.54 -5.12 -7.12
CA GLU A 160 -13.21 -3.82 -7.20
C GLU A 160 -12.54 -2.90 -8.25
N PHE A 161 -11.27 -3.13 -8.55
CA PHE A 161 -10.46 -2.30 -9.45
C PHE A 161 -10.58 -2.72 -10.93
N ILE A 162 -11.64 -3.41 -11.34
CA ILE A 162 -11.89 -3.74 -12.75
C ILE A 162 -12.93 -2.79 -13.36
N GLY A 163 -12.76 -2.44 -14.63
CA GLY A 163 -13.70 -1.59 -15.37
C GLY A 163 -13.08 -1.05 -16.65
N LYS A 164 -13.91 -0.81 -17.67
CA LYS A 164 -13.47 -0.45 -19.01
C LYS A 164 -12.50 0.74 -19.01
N VAL A 165 -12.88 1.86 -18.45
CA VAL A 165 -12.05 3.11 -18.45
C VAL A 165 -10.68 2.87 -17.79
N TRP A 166 -10.65 2.09 -16.73
CA TRP A 166 -9.40 1.76 -16.02
C TRP A 166 -8.51 0.82 -16.84
N VAL A 167 -9.09 -0.23 -17.43
CA VAL A 167 -8.36 -1.18 -18.29
C VAL A 167 -7.84 -0.47 -19.54
N ASP A 168 -8.66 0.36 -20.21
CA ASP A 168 -8.26 1.17 -21.36
C ASP A 168 -7.06 2.07 -21.04
N PHE A 169 -7.06 2.68 -19.85
CA PHE A 169 -5.93 3.51 -19.40
C PHE A 169 -4.65 2.69 -19.21
N LEU A 170 -4.73 1.54 -18.53
CA LEU A 170 -3.57 0.66 -18.28
C LEU A 170 -2.98 0.11 -19.59
N VAL A 171 -3.84 -0.36 -20.50
CA VAL A 171 -3.40 -0.88 -21.81
C VAL A 171 -2.75 0.22 -22.64
N ARG A 172 -3.37 1.39 -22.75
CA ARG A 172 -2.84 2.54 -23.50
C ARG A 172 -1.49 3.01 -22.96
N LYS A 173 -1.30 2.98 -21.63
CA LYS A 173 -0.03 3.33 -20.98
C LYS A 173 0.99 2.18 -20.97
N LYS A 174 0.63 1.02 -21.55
CA LYS A 174 1.47 -0.21 -21.58
C LYS A 174 1.90 -0.68 -20.19
N ILE A 175 1.08 -0.44 -19.17
CA ILE A 175 1.35 -0.87 -17.79
C ILE A 175 0.96 -2.34 -17.64
N PRO A 176 1.89 -3.24 -17.27
CA PRO A 176 1.55 -4.62 -16.96
C PRO A 176 0.65 -4.68 -15.74
N PHE A 177 -0.52 -5.33 -15.83
CA PHE A 177 -1.43 -5.41 -14.70
C PHE A 177 -1.90 -6.85 -14.43
N PHE A 178 -2.27 -7.09 -13.16
CA PHE A 178 -2.77 -8.35 -12.63
C PHE A 178 -3.92 -8.04 -11.69
N ILE A 179 -5.16 -8.14 -12.18
CA ILE A 179 -6.36 -7.72 -11.45
C ILE A 179 -7.27 -8.92 -11.25
N ARG A 180 -7.75 -9.15 -10.03
CA ARG A 180 -8.78 -10.14 -9.77
C ARG A 180 -10.07 -9.72 -10.42
N VAL A 181 -10.80 -10.69 -10.99
CA VAL A 181 -12.10 -10.47 -11.61
C VAL A 181 -13.15 -11.40 -11.04
N LYS A 182 -14.40 -10.94 -11.04
CA LYS A 182 -15.55 -11.77 -10.63
C LYS A 182 -15.87 -12.78 -11.72
N GLU A 183 -16.31 -13.98 -11.33
CA GLU A 183 -16.68 -15.06 -12.25
C GLU A 183 -17.88 -14.71 -13.15
N ASN A 184 -18.74 -13.80 -12.71
CA ASN A 184 -19.91 -13.31 -13.47
C ASN A 184 -19.54 -12.17 -14.46
N ARG A 185 -18.25 -11.80 -14.61
CA ARG A 185 -17.84 -10.83 -15.63
C ARG A 185 -18.03 -11.44 -17.02
N LEU A 186 -18.71 -10.69 -17.91
CA LEU A 186 -18.88 -11.09 -19.30
C LEU A 186 -17.58 -10.87 -20.09
N VAL A 187 -17.23 -11.85 -20.90
CA VAL A 187 -16.15 -11.81 -21.89
C VAL A 187 -16.67 -12.24 -23.26
N GLU A 188 -16.06 -11.76 -24.32
CA GLU A 188 -16.39 -12.14 -25.69
C GLU A 188 -15.90 -13.57 -25.97
N TRP A 189 -16.77 -14.40 -26.57
CA TRP A 189 -16.48 -15.74 -27.03
C TRP A 189 -17.13 -15.99 -28.41
N GLY A 190 -16.35 -15.82 -29.44
CA GLY A 190 -16.88 -15.74 -30.80
C GLY A 190 -17.79 -14.52 -30.95
N ARG A 191 -19.02 -14.74 -31.39
CA ARG A 191 -20.04 -13.68 -31.59
C ARG A 191 -20.95 -13.44 -30.36
N ILE A 192 -20.70 -14.13 -29.26
CA ILE A 192 -21.52 -14.03 -28.05
C ILE A 192 -20.71 -13.63 -26.84
N HIS A 193 -21.42 -13.17 -25.79
CA HIS A 193 -20.83 -12.94 -24.48
C HIS A 193 -21.13 -14.09 -23.54
N ARG A 194 -20.13 -14.50 -22.74
CA ARG A 194 -20.29 -15.52 -21.70
C ARG A 194 -19.69 -15.07 -20.38
N HIS A 195 -20.28 -15.55 -19.29
CA HIS A 195 -19.67 -15.36 -17.97
C HIS A 195 -18.33 -16.07 -17.89
N LEU A 196 -17.35 -15.37 -17.36
CA LEU A 196 -15.97 -15.85 -17.24
C LEU A 196 -15.88 -17.17 -16.45
N GLY A 197 -16.72 -17.35 -15.42
CA GLY A 197 -16.79 -18.55 -14.60
C GLY A 197 -17.06 -19.84 -15.39
N VAL A 198 -17.73 -19.76 -16.55
CA VAL A 198 -18.01 -20.93 -17.41
C VAL A 198 -16.71 -21.62 -17.87
N PHE A 199 -15.65 -20.84 -18.12
CA PHE A 199 -14.37 -21.36 -18.57
C PHE A 199 -13.56 -22.03 -17.46
N PHE A 200 -13.97 -21.85 -16.19
CA PHE A 200 -13.30 -22.36 -15.00
C PHE A 200 -14.18 -23.27 -14.13
N ARG A 201 -15.45 -23.54 -14.54
CA ARG A 201 -16.43 -24.27 -13.70
C ARG A 201 -15.98 -25.68 -13.28
N HIS A 202 -15.24 -26.37 -14.14
CA HIS A 202 -14.74 -27.74 -13.89
C HIS A 202 -13.38 -27.76 -13.18
N LEU A 203 -12.87 -26.61 -12.76
CA LEU A 203 -11.57 -26.54 -12.11
C LEU A 203 -11.67 -27.11 -10.69
N LYS A 204 -10.94 -28.20 -10.43
CA LYS A 204 -10.84 -28.82 -9.10
C LYS A 204 -9.99 -27.98 -8.17
N VAL A 205 -10.18 -28.15 -6.84
CA VAL A 205 -9.36 -27.50 -5.79
C VAL A 205 -7.88 -27.73 -6.05
N GLY A 206 -7.09 -26.65 -5.95
CA GLY A 206 -5.64 -26.64 -6.18
C GLY A 206 -5.20 -26.72 -7.63
N LYS A 207 -6.11 -27.04 -8.56
CA LYS A 207 -5.77 -27.01 -10.01
C LYS A 207 -5.81 -25.59 -10.54
N LYS A 208 -5.07 -25.35 -11.62
CA LYS A 208 -4.94 -24.05 -12.27
C LYS A 208 -5.27 -24.19 -13.76
N ARG A 209 -5.85 -23.14 -14.33
CA ARG A 209 -6.15 -23.05 -15.77
C ARG A 209 -5.81 -21.66 -16.28
N HIS A 210 -5.37 -21.59 -17.52
CA HIS A 210 -5.13 -20.34 -18.26
C HIS A 210 -5.99 -20.32 -19.52
N THR A 211 -6.48 -19.15 -19.92
CA THR A 211 -7.25 -18.92 -21.15
C THR A 211 -7.12 -17.46 -21.58
N GLN A 212 -7.50 -17.15 -22.82
CA GLN A 212 -7.52 -15.77 -23.33
C GLN A 212 -8.90 -15.45 -23.89
N HIS A 213 -9.38 -14.24 -23.65
CA HIS A 213 -10.66 -13.73 -24.14
C HIS A 213 -10.59 -12.22 -24.32
N ARG A 214 -11.49 -11.66 -25.13
CA ARG A 214 -11.69 -10.22 -25.16
C ARG A 214 -12.56 -9.78 -24.00
N LEU A 215 -12.08 -8.75 -23.29
CA LEU A 215 -12.80 -8.03 -22.23
C LEU A 215 -12.72 -6.54 -22.52
N ASP A 216 -13.88 -5.88 -22.60
CA ASP A 216 -13.99 -4.44 -22.85
C ASP A 216 -13.25 -3.99 -24.14
N GLY A 217 -13.17 -4.88 -25.17
CA GLY A 217 -12.51 -4.63 -26.45
C GLY A 217 -11.02 -5.02 -26.53
N HIS A 218 -10.41 -5.38 -25.41
CA HIS A 218 -8.99 -5.80 -25.36
C HIS A 218 -8.84 -7.32 -25.29
N LEU A 219 -7.90 -7.88 -26.03
CA LEU A 219 -7.50 -9.28 -25.85
C LEU A 219 -6.67 -9.38 -24.57
N LEU A 220 -7.17 -10.11 -23.60
CA LEU A 220 -6.56 -10.25 -22.27
C LEU A 220 -6.42 -11.74 -21.90
N TYR A 221 -5.52 -11.99 -20.97
CA TYR A 221 -5.14 -13.33 -20.50
C TYR A 221 -5.68 -13.55 -19.10
N PHE A 222 -6.29 -14.69 -18.87
CA PHE A 222 -6.94 -15.03 -17.62
C PHE A 222 -6.31 -16.30 -17.04
N ALA A 223 -5.94 -16.25 -15.78
CA ALA A 223 -5.52 -17.44 -15.05
C ALA A 223 -6.44 -17.66 -13.84
N GLY A 224 -6.92 -18.87 -13.66
CA GLY A 224 -7.83 -19.22 -12.56
C GLY A 224 -7.33 -20.38 -11.73
N THR A 225 -7.69 -20.36 -10.44
CA THR A 225 -7.49 -21.45 -9.50
C THR A 225 -8.66 -21.53 -8.54
N ARG A 226 -8.89 -22.70 -7.94
CA ARG A 226 -9.86 -22.87 -6.87
C ARG A 226 -9.11 -23.04 -5.55
N SER A 227 -9.43 -22.19 -4.55
CA SER A 227 -8.84 -22.26 -3.21
C SER A 227 -9.24 -23.54 -2.48
N LYS A 228 -8.62 -23.80 -1.32
CA LYS A 228 -8.99 -24.94 -0.47
C LYS A 228 -10.44 -24.85 0.02
N ASP A 229 -10.94 -23.65 0.23
CA ASP A 229 -12.32 -23.37 0.66
C ASP A 229 -13.31 -23.39 -0.50
N GLY A 230 -12.87 -23.78 -1.71
CA GLY A 230 -13.69 -23.89 -2.89
C GLY A 230 -13.94 -22.59 -3.65
N GLU A 231 -13.41 -21.44 -3.18
CA GLU A 231 -13.57 -20.15 -3.88
C GLU A 231 -12.81 -20.14 -5.20
N LEU A 232 -13.47 -19.70 -6.27
CA LEU A 232 -12.83 -19.50 -7.57
C LEU A 232 -12.14 -18.12 -7.62
N VAL A 233 -10.83 -18.15 -7.82
CA VAL A 233 -10.01 -16.95 -7.99
C VAL A 233 -9.58 -16.87 -9.43
N ILE A 234 -9.99 -15.81 -10.14
CA ILE A 234 -9.61 -15.55 -11.53
C ILE A 234 -8.88 -14.20 -11.57
N VAL A 235 -7.74 -14.18 -12.23
CA VAL A 235 -6.91 -12.97 -12.42
C VAL A 235 -6.77 -12.70 -13.90
N VAL A 236 -6.98 -11.45 -14.29
CA VAL A 236 -6.78 -10.95 -15.67
C VAL A 236 -5.49 -10.15 -15.77
N SER A 237 -4.82 -10.27 -16.91
CA SER A 237 -3.61 -9.54 -17.26
C SER A 237 -3.59 -9.15 -18.75
N ASN A 238 -2.88 -8.08 -19.09
CA ASN A 238 -2.51 -7.76 -20.47
C ASN A 238 -1.19 -8.44 -20.90
N GLN A 239 -0.63 -9.31 -20.06
CA GLN A 239 0.60 -10.05 -20.32
C GLN A 239 0.30 -11.55 -20.49
N ASP A 240 0.78 -12.15 -21.56
CA ASP A 240 0.70 -13.60 -21.75
C ASP A 240 1.81 -14.31 -20.96
N LEU A 241 1.52 -14.55 -19.70
CA LEU A 241 2.43 -15.23 -18.76
C LEU A 241 1.87 -16.57 -18.27
N GLY A 242 0.80 -17.05 -18.88
CA GLY A 242 0.18 -18.31 -18.51
C GLY A 242 -0.18 -18.34 -17.01
N LEU A 243 0.14 -19.43 -16.34
CA LEU A 243 -0.15 -19.61 -14.92
C LEU A 243 0.69 -18.74 -13.99
N LYS A 244 1.80 -18.13 -14.47
CA LYS A 244 2.60 -17.17 -13.68
C LYS A 244 1.79 -15.94 -13.27
N ILE A 245 0.70 -15.61 -13.99
CA ILE A 245 -0.26 -14.55 -13.63
C ILE A 245 -0.72 -14.68 -12.17
N LEU A 246 -1.03 -15.91 -11.73
CA LEU A 246 -1.48 -16.17 -10.35
C LEU A 246 -0.36 -15.94 -9.32
N GLU A 247 0.88 -16.30 -9.66
CA GLU A 247 2.02 -16.13 -8.74
C GLU A 247 2.39 -14.65 -8.56
N ILE A 248 2.30 -13.87 -9.62
CA ILE A 248 2.51 -12.43 -9.56
C ILE A 248 1.41 -11.77 -8.72
N TYR A 249 0.15 -12.13 -8.98
CA TYR A 249 -0.99 -11.58 -8.25
C TYR A 249 -0.94 -11.85 -6.73
N LYS A 250 -0.39 -12.98 -6.29
CA LYS A 250 -0.23 -13.27 -4.85
C LYS A 250 0.55 -12.19 -4.09
N LYS A 251 1.45 -11.48 -4.75
CA LYS A 251 2.20 -10.38 -4.14
C LYS A 251 1.28 -9.24 -3.67
N ARG A 252 0.08 -9.12 -4.23
CA ARG A 252 -0.93 -8.12 -3.80
C ARG A 252 -1.24 -8.22 -2.31
N TRP A 253 -1.22 -9.44 -1.74
CA TRP A 253 -1.52 -9.65 -0.33
C TRP A 253 -0.67 -8.78 0.62
N THR A 254 0.49 -8.35 0.20
CA THR A 254 1.38 -7.49 1.00
C THR A 254 0.77 -6.14 1.36
N ILE A 255 -0.17 -5.61 0.53
CA ILE A 255 -0.86 -4.36 0.86
C ILE A 255 -1.87 -4.54 2.00
N GLU A 256 -2.50 -5.72 2.12
CA GLU A 256 -3.38 -6.05 3.23
C GLU A 256 -2.59 -6.19 4.54
N LEU A 257 -1.43 -6.83 4.49
CA LEU A 257 -0.51 -6.90 5.63
C LEU A 257 -0.02 -5.50 6.04
N MET A 258 0.28 -4.65 5.08
CA MET A 258 0.65 -3.25 5.33
C MET A 258 -0.49 -2.49 6.02
N PHE A 259 -1.73 -2.64 5.59
CA PHE A 259 -2.88 -2.03 6.27
C PHE A 259 -3.03 -2.55 7.71
N ALA A 260 -2.82 -3.85 7.94
CA ALA A 260 -2.83 -4.40 9.28
C ALA A 260 -1.74 -3.77 10.18
N HIS A 261 -0.54 -3.51 9.63
CA HIS A 261 0.53 -2.81 10.36
C HIS A 261 0.21 -1.33 10.61
N CYS A 262 -0.46 -0.65 9.70
CA CYS A 262 -0.94 0.72 9.95
C CYS A 262 -2.03 0.77 11.05
N LYS A 263 -2.83 -0.28 11.16
CA LYS A 263 -3.96 -0.42 12.09
C LYS A 263 -3.55 -1.18 13.37
N THR A 264 -4.27 -2.22 13.70
CA THR A 264 -4.22 -2.97 14.97
C THR A 264 -2.87 -3.64 15.25
N ASN A 265 -2.13 -4.04 14.22
CA ASN A 265 -0.85 -4.74 14.38
C ASN A 265 0.37 -3.80 14.45
N GLY A 266 0.15 -2.49 14.62
CA GLY A 266 1.24 -1.52 14.65
C GLY A 266 0.81 -0.16 15.22
N PHE A 267 0.36 0.75 14.37
CA PHE A 267 0.20 2.17 14.74
C PHE A 267 -1.20 2.56 15.19
N ASN A 268 -2.19 1.67 15.17
CA ASN A 268 -3.58 1.94 15.55
C ASN A 268 -4.18 3.15 14.80
N LEU A 269 -4.03 3.19 13.46
CA LEU A 269 -4.47 4.30 12.63
C LEU A 269 -5.95 4.68 12.84
N GLU A 270 -6.79 3.73 13.18
CA GLU A 270 -8.22 3.94 13.43
C GLU A 270 -8.50 4.76 14.70
N ASP A 271 -7.53 4.81 15.64
CA ASP A 271 -7.61 5.60 16.89
C ASP A 271 -7.21 7.07 16.71
N THR A 272 -7.03 7.53 15.47
CA THR A 272 -6.54 8.89 15.20
C THR A 272 -7.47 10.00 15.67
N HIS A 273 -8.78 9.77 15.75
CA HIS A 273 -9.84 10.73 16.07
C HIS A 273 -9.86 11.97 15.14
N LEU A 274 -9.15 11.96 14.04
CA LEU A 274 -9.20 13.02 13.02
C LEU A 274 -10.40 12.82 12.09
N LYS A 275 -11.06 13.94 11.75
CA LYS A 275 -12.22 13.99 10.85
C LYS A 275 -11.89 14.65 9.51
N ASP A 276 -10.93 15.56 9.53
CA ASP A 276 -10.53 16.31 8.34
C ASP A 276 -9.64 15.46 7.45
N LEU A 277 -10.04 15.30 6.19
CA LEU A 277 -9.37 14.41 5.23
C LEU A 277 -7.93 14.85 4.93
N LYS A 278 -7.65 16.16 4.85
CA LYS A 278 -6.30 16.67 4.61
C LYS A 278 -5.37 16.36 5.78
N ARG A 279 -5.88 16.49 7.02
CA ARG A 279 -5.12 16.11 8.21
C ARG A 279 -4.86 14.60 8.28
N ILE A 280 -5.82 13.79 7.83
CA ILE A 280 -5.65 12.34 7.73
C ILE A 280 -4.57 12.00 6.71
N GLU A 281 -4.56 12.65 5.54
CA GLU A 281 -3.50 12.48 4.54
C GLU A 281 -2.14 12.90 5.09
N SER A 282 -2.07 14.03 5.83
CA SER A 282 -0.86 14.49 6.50
C SER A 282 -0.38 13.53 7.58
N LEU A 283 -1.29 12.99 8.39
CA LEU A 283 -0.96 11.97 9.38
C LEU A 283 -0.46 10.70 8.71
N PHE A 284 -1.10 10.29 7.61
CA PHE A 284 -0.72 9.07 6.90
C PHE A 284 0.70 9.15 6.32
N ALA A 285 1.18 10.34 5.91
CA ALA A 285 2.59 10.54 5.55
C ALA A 285 3.55 10.19 6.70
N VAL A 286 3.19 10.55 7.94
CA VAL A 286 3.98 10.18 9.12
C VAL A 286 3.91 8.68 9.38
N VAL A 287 2.70 8.09 9.30
CA VAL A 287 2.49 6.63 9.46
C VAL A 287 3.33 5.84 8.46
N VAL A 288 3.32 6.24 7.20
CA VAL A 288 4.08 5.56 6.13
C VAL A 288 5.59 5.67 6.37
N SER A 289 6.06 6.83 6.82
CA SER A 289 7.47 7.04 7.16
C SER A 289 7.88 6.24 8.40
N ALA A 290 7.01 6.16 9.41
CA ALA A 290 7.21 5.31 10.59
C ALA A 290 7.21 3.82 10.22
N LEU A 291 6.28 3.39 9.34
CA LEU A 291 6.21 2.04 8.79
C LEU A 291 7.51 1.65 8.08
N ALA A 292 8.05 2.53 7.24
CA ALA A 292 9.30 2.32 6.52
C ALA A 292 10.49 2.23 7.49
N LEU A 293 10.56 3.12 8.48
CA LEU A 293 11.61 3.11 9.50
C LEU A 293 11.59 1.81 10.29
N THR A 294 10.43 1.41 10.80
CA THR A 294 10.26 0.15 11.56
C THR A 294 10.67 -1.06 10.72
N PHE A 295 10.31 -1.10 9.44
CA PHE A 295 10.72 -2.17 8.54
C PHE A 295 12.25 -2.21 8.33
N LEU A 296 12.90 -1.07 8.13
CA LEU A 296 14.34 -0.99 7.93
C LEU A 296 15.13 -1.39 9.18
N VAL A 297 14.64 -1.00 10.37
CA VAL A 297 15.22 -1.44 11.64
C VAL A 297 15.09 -2.95 11.76
N GLY A 298 13.90 -3.50 11.53
CA GLY A 298 13.68 -4.95 11.57
C GLY A 298 14.51 -5.73 10.55
N GLN A 299 14.75 -5.19 9.34
CA GLN A 299 15.66 -5.81 8.36
C GLN A 299 17.10 -5.85 8.87
N ARG A 300 17.55 -4.78 9.52
CA ARG A 300 18.90 -4.72 10.12
C ARG A 300 19.04 -5.75 11.23
N GLU A 301 18.06 -5.81 12.14
CA GLU A 301 18.02 -6.79 13.21
C GLU A 301 17.99 -8.23 12.68
N GLU A 302 17.22 -8.51 11.60
CA GLU A 302 17.21 -9.83 10.95
C GLU A 302 18.57 -10.24 10.42
N THR A 303 19.38 -9.28 9.97
CA THR A 303 20.76 -9.56 9.49
C THR A 303 21.72 -9.86 10.64
N THR A 304 21.54 -9.22 11.79
CA THR A 304 22.44 -9.35 12.96
C THR A 304 22.05 -10.57 13.82
N SER A 305 20.77 -10.83 13.96
CA SER A 305 20.21 -11.91 14.78
C SER A 305 18.96 -12.50 14.09
N PRO A 306 19.12 -13.52 13.23
CA PRO A 306 18.02 -14.07 12.45
C PRO A 306 16.84 -14.57 13.32
N THR A 307 15.62 -14.31 12.86
CA THR A 307 14.41 -14.72 13.57
C THR A 307 14.29 -16.24 13.65
N PRO A 308 14.06 -16.84 14.84
CA PRO A 308 13.81 -18.26 14.96
C PRO A 308 12.62 -18.71 14.11
N TYR A 309 12.74 -19.87 13.49
CA TYR A 309 11.64 -20.49 12.73
C TYR A 309 10.71 -21.31 13.64
N LYS A 310 9.41 -21.11 13.49
CA LYS A 310 8.39 -22.02 14.06
C LYS A 310 8.38 -23.29 13.22
N LYS A 311 9.02 -24.35 13.72
CA LYS A 311 9.21 -25.63 12.99
C LYS A 311 7.90 -26.24 12.48
N SER A 312 6.82 -26.18 13.29
CA SER A 312 5.50 -26.72 12.93
C SER A 312 4.81 -25.99 11.77
N LEU A 313 5.10 -24.71 11.55
CA LEU A 313 4.44 -23.87 10.53
C LEU A 313 5.39 -23.48 9.39
N GLN A 314 6.68 -23.77 9.52
CA GLN A 314 7.74 -23.38 8.57
C GLN A 314 7.74 -21.88 8.24
N VAL A 315 7.46 -21.03 9.24
CA VAL A 315 7.44 -19.56 9.11
C VAL A 315 8.30 -18.95 10.22
N PRO A 316 8.86 -17.74 10.00
CA PRO A 316 9.55 -16.98 11.05
C PRO A 316 8.60 -16.75 12.25
N ALA A 317 9.15 -16.77 13.46
CA ALA A 317 8.38 -16.56 14.70
C ALA A 317 7.77 -15.15 14.76
N PHE A 318 8.46 -14.17 14.21
CA PHE A 318 8.03 -12.76 14.11
C PHE A 318 8.22 -12.25 12.67
N SER A 319 7.40 -11.29 12.27
CA SER A 319 7.62 -10.58 11.01
C SER A 319 8.77 -9.58 11.14
N THR A 320 9.46 -9.28 10.04
CA THR A 320 10.49 -8.24 9.99
C THR A 320 9.98 -6.90 10.52
N PHE A 321 8.72 -6.57 10.24
CA PHE A 321 8.08 -5.35 10.76
C PHE A 321 7.96 -5.39 12.28
N ARG A 322 7.52 -6.50 12.88
CA ARG A 322 7.40 -6.62 14.35
C ARG A 322 8.72 -6.44 15.05
N ARG A 323 9.79 -7.00 14.51
CA ARG A 323 11.15 -6.85 15.05
C ARG A 323 11.68 -5.42 15.05
N GLY A 324 11.15 -4.59 14.20
CA GLY A 324 11.53 -3.17 14.16
C GLY A 324 10.93 -2.33 15.29
N PHE A 325 10.03 -2.90 16.12
CA PHE A 325 9.52 -2.27 17.34
C PHE A 325 10.28 -2.69 18.59
N ASP A 326 10.91 -3.87 18.57
CA ASP A 326 11.70 -4.39 19.69
C ASP A 326 13.11 -3.76 19.67
#